data_e30c7e15821ba911d97d31d421448f17
#
_entry.id   e30c7e15821ba911d97d31d421448f17
#
_cell.length_a   1.000
_cell.length_b   1.000
_cell.length_c   1.000
_cell.angle_alpha   90.00
_cell.angle_beta   90.00
_cell.angle_gamma   90.00
#
_symmetry.space_group_name_H-M   'P 1'
#
loop_
_entity.id
_entity.type
_entity.pdbx_description
1 polymer ?
#
loop_
_entity_poly.entity_id
_entity_poly.type
_entity_poly.pdbx_seq_one_letter_code
_entity_poly.pdbx_strand_id
1 'polypeptide(L)'
;MKLHWEPLTLDLKTTFRVAHGAFDQRFNVIVHLDDGMGEAAAVSYYGESRDGIIDYLKSVPDLGNDPFDLDAVLARRPAGSRAARSAIDQALHDLWGKKLGQPLYRLLGLNPNTLPLTSFTIGMDEPEVMAEQARKTGYPVIKIKIGSDKDEAIVSSIRNATDARLMVDANAGWGREQALRMIPRLVDYGLELVEQPLAVKDVEGYFWLKEQLRSQHVNIPIFADETVKNSHNVARLAGAIDGVVVKIMKSEGIREALRMIHTARAHDMKIMLGCFIESSVGVTAAAHLAPLCDYADLDGPLLIRNDPFRGLTYDGARLSLPAGPGLGVERN
;
A
#
# COMPACT_ATOMS: atom_id res chain seq x y z
N MET A 1 23.54 17.16 1.17
CA MET A 1 23.32 15.74 1.54
C MET A 1 23.71 14.85 0.36
N LYS A 2 24.40 13.74 0.63
CA LYS A 2 24.89 12.82 -0.40
C LYS A 2 23.81 11.78 -0.73
N LEU A 3 23.39 11.75 -1.99
CA LEU A 3 22.44 10.76 -2.53
C LEU A 3 23.22 9.60 -3.15
N HIS A 4 22.89 8.36 -2.79
CA HIS A 4 23.38 7.15 -3.44
C HIS A 4 22.31 6.04 -3.38
N TRP A 5 22.49 4.96 -4.14
CA TRP A 5 21.50 3.90 -4.24
C TRP A 5 22.15 2.55 -4.55
N GLU A 6 21.42 1.48 -4.23
CA GLU A 6 21.79 0.11 -4.56
C GLU A 6 20.57 -0.66 -5.07
N PRO A 7 20.72 -1.51 -6.10
CA PRO A 7 19.65 -2.37 -6.56
C PRO A 7 19.33 -3.45 -5.52
N LEU A 8 18.05 -3.77 -5.37
CA LEU A 8 17.56 -4.83 -4.50
C LEU A 8 16.71 -5.80 -5.31
N THR A 9 17.00 -7.10 -5.22
CA THR A 9 16.16 -8.16 -5.77
C THR A 9 15.50 -8.92 -4.63
N LEU A 10 14.18 -8.98 -4.65
CA LEU A 10 13.36 -9.67 -3.68
C LEU A 10 12.78 -10.93 -4.30
N ASP A 11 13.10 -12.09 -3.75
CA ASP A 11 12.55 -13.38 -4.15
C ASP A 11 11.26 -13.67 -3.39
N LEU A 12 10.20 -14.00 -4.10
CA LEU A 12 8.94 -14.36 -3.48
C LEU A 12 8.95 -15.80 -2.97
N LYS A 13 8.22 -16.06 -1.89
CA LYS A 13 8.04 -17.41 -1.32
C LYS A 13 7.27 -18.32 -2.27
N THR A 14 6.29 -17.75 -2.96
CA THR A 14 5.45 -18.38 -3.98
C THR A 14 5.18 -17.39 -5.10
N THR A 15 4.85 -17.87 -6.30
CA THR A 15 4.43 -17.00 -7.40
C THR A 15 3.23 -16.17 -6.97
N PHE A 16 3.34 -14.85 -7.02
CA PHE A 16 2.28 -13.92 -6.67
C PHE A 16 1.52 -13.49 -7.91
N ARG A 17 0.23 -13.82 -7.99
CA ARG A 17 -0.65 -13.55 -9.13
C ARG A 17 -1.68 -12.49 -8.78
N VAL A 18 -1.84 -11.53 -9.67
CA VAL A 18 -2.86 -10.46 -9.64
C VAL A 18 -3.44 -10.30 -11.04
N ALA A 19 -4.52 -9.54 -11.20
CA ALA A 19 -5.16 -9.30 -12.50
C ALA A 19 -4.19 -8.83 -13.61
N HIS A 20 -3.06 -8.23 -13.27
CA HIS A 20 -2.09 -7.65 -14.20
C HIS A 20 -0.82 -8.48 -14.42
N GLY A 21 -0.73 -9.70 -13.88
CA GLY A 21 0.42 -10.57 -14.09
C GLY A 21 0.78 -11.48 -12.92
N ALA A 22 1.84 -12.27 -13.13
CA ALA A 22 2.40 -13.20 -12.16
C ALA A 22 3.90 -12.89 -11.97
N PHE A 23 4.38 -13.01 -10.74
CA PHE A 23 5.74 -12.58 -10.38
C PHE A 23 6.36 -13.54 -9.37
N ASP A 24 7.62 -13.89 -9.59
CA ASP A 24 8.46 -14.68 -8.68
C ASP A 24 9.52 -13.81 -7.99
N GLN A 25 9.79 -12.62 -8.57
CA GLN A 25 10.77 -11.66 -8.07
C GLN A 25 10.27 -10.21 -8.19
N ARG A 26 10.83 -9.32 -7.37
CA ARG A 26 10.73 -7.86 -7.51
C ARG A 26 12.11 -7.25 -7.58
N PHE A 27 12.23 -6.17 -8.35
CA PHE A 27 13.50 -5.51 -8.66
C PHE A 27 13.47 -4.07 -8.14
N ASN A 28 13.54 -3.93 -6.83
CA ASN A 28 13.46 -2.64 -6.14
C ASN A 28 14.83 -1.93 -6.09
N VAL A 29 14.85 -0.72 -5.57
CA VAL A 29 16.08 0.07 -5.37
C VAL A 29 16.05 0.65 -3.95
N ILE A 30 17.11 0.43 -3.18
CA ILE A 30 17.33 1.12 -1.92
C ILE A 30 18.02 2.45 -2.21
N VAL A 31 17.51 3.51 -1.60
CA VAL A 31 18.01 4.88 -1.74
C VAL A 31 18.52 5.36 -0.40
N HIS A 32 19.69 5.95 -0.41
CA HIS A 32 20.33 6.53 0.77
C HIS A 32 20.49 8.03 0.58
N LEU A 33 20.18 8.78 1.62
CA LEU A 33 20.44 10.21 1.73
C LEU A 33 21.26 10.43 3.01
N ASP A 34 22.58 10.60 2.88
CA ASP A 34 23.55 10.45 3.97
C ASP A 34 23.28 9.11 4.71
N ASP A 35 22.93 9.15 6.01
CA ASP A 35 22.61 7.96 6.82
C ASP A 35 21.15 7.53 6.73
N GLY A 36 20.30 8.29 6.04
CA GLY A 36 18.88 7.97 5.87
C GLY A 36 18.65 6.96 4.76
N MET A 37 17.64 6.12 4.89
CA MET A 37 17.30 5.01 3.98
C MET A 37 15.85 5.06 3.55
N GLY A 38 15.59 4.72 2.27
CA GLY A 38 14.26 4.52 1.71
C GLY A 38 14.27 3.49 0.59
N GLU A 39 13.11 3.04 0.17
CA GLU A 39 12.95 2.02 -0.88
C GLU A 39 12.03 2.50 -1.99
N ALA A 40 12.46 2.26 -3.23
CA ALA A 40 11.66 2.46 -4.44
C ALA A 40 11.24 1.10 -5.02
N ALA A 41 9.94 0.82 -5.01
CA ALA A 41 9.39 -0.40 -5.59
C ALA A 41 9.16 -0.22 -7.10
N ALA A 42 9.79 -1.06 -7.93
CA ALA A 42 9.65 -1.03 -9.39
C ALA A 42 8.39 -1.80 -9.83
N VAL A 43 7.25 -1.15 -9.76
CA VAL A 43 5.96 -1.72 -10.13
C VAL A 43 5.58 -1.31 -11.56
N SER A 44 5.69 -2.26 -12.50
CA SER A 44 5.48 -2.01 -13.93
C SER A 44 4.08 -1.48 -14.27
N TYR A 45 3.06 -1.87 -13.52
CA TYR A 45 1.69 -1.35 -13.67
C TYR A 45 1.60 0.19 -13.51
N TYR A 46 2.49 0.77 -12.69
CA TYR A 46 2.60 2.23 -12.52
C TYR A 46 3.62 2.87 -13.46
N GLY A 47 4.18 2.11 -14.40
CA GLY A 47 5.22 2.58 -15.33
C GLY A 47 6.61 2.66 -14.70
N GLU A 48 6.81 2.04 -13.52
CA GLU A 48 8.09 2.04 -12.82
C GLU A 48 8.92 0.80 -13.18
N SER A 49 10.18 1.01 -13.47
CA SER A 49 11.18 -0.05 -13.65
C SER A 49 12.44 0.28 -12.87
N ARG A 50 13.23 -0.73 -12.51
CA ARG A 50 14.49 -0.50 -11.80
C ARG A 50 15.41 0.45 -12.53
N ASP A 51 15.56 0.27 -13.84
CA ASP A 51 16.44 1.12 -14.65
C ASP A 51 15.89 2.56 -14.74
N GLY A 52 14.59 2.73 -14.92
CA GLY A 52 13.93 4.04 -14.91
C GLY A 52 14.05 4.77 -13.56
N ILE A 53 13.97 4.03 -12.45
CA ILE A 53 14.22 4.56 -11.10
C ILE A 53 15.69 5.02 -10.98
N ILE A 54 16.64 4.19 -11.40
CA ILE A 54 18.07 4.52 -11.35
C ILE A 54 18.40 5.72 -12.25
N ASP A 55 17.86 5.79 -13.45
CA ASP A 55 18.07 6.90 -14.35
C ASP A 55 17.48 8.21 -13.81
N TYR A 56 16.33 8.13 -13.17
CA TYR A 56 15.77 9.29 -12.45
C TYR A 56 16.72 9.73 -11.32
N LEU A 57 17.23 8.80 -10.48
CA LEU A 57 18.12 9.13 -9.36
C LEU A 57 19.41 9.80 -9.82
N LYS A 58 19.97 9.40 -10.98
CA LYS A 58 21.13 10.06 -11.61
C LYS A 58 20.84 11.52 -12.02
N SER A 59 19.57 11.84 -12.32
CA SER A 59 19.14 13.18 -12.76
C SER A 59 18.81 14.13 -11.60
N VAL A 60 18.75 13.61 -10.36
CA VAL A 60 18.39 14.40 -9.19
C VAL A 60 19.52 15.40 -8.87
N PRO A 61 19.21 16.72 -8.79
CA PRO A 61 20.22 17.73 -8.45
C PRO A 61 20.60 17.64 -6.96
N ASP A 62 21.53 18.50 -6.54
CA ASP A 62 21.85 18.66 -5.13
C ASP A 62 20.60 19.01 -4.33
N LEU A 63 20.26 18.15 -3.37
CA LEU A 63 19.11 18.29 -2.49
C LEU A 63 19.33 19.29 -1.32
N GLY A 64 20.53 19.87 -1.22
CA GLY A 64 20.88 20.79 -0.13
C GLY A 64 21.46 20.05 1.08
N ASN A 65 21.69 20.80 2.17
CA ASN A 65 22.45 20.30 3.33
C ASN A 65 21.64 20.29 4.63
N ASP A 66 20.42 20.84 4.62
CA ASP A 66 19.56 20.91 5.82
C ASP A 66 18.45 19.84 5.76
N PRO A 67 18.56 18.74 6.52
CA PRO A 67 17.53 17.71 6.58
C PRO A 67 16.28 18.14 7.37
N PHE A 68 16.29 19.30 8.01
CA PHE A 68 15.15 19.81 8.79
C PHE A 68 14.17 20.61 7.92
N ASP A 69 14.61 21.13 6.77
CA ASP A 69 13.74 21.80 5.81
C ASP A 69 13.20 20.79 4.77
N LEU A 70 12.32 19.88 5.26
CA LEU A 70 11.79 18.76 4.47
C LEU A 70 11.15 19.24 3.16
N ASP A 71 10.32 20.29 3.21
CA ASP A 71 9.57 20.74 2.03
C ASP A 71 10.49 21.37 0.99
N ALA A 72 11.51 22.16 1.39
CA ALA A 72 12.46 22.73 0.44
C ALA A 72 13.35 21.66 -0.20
N VAL A 73 13.79 20.66 0.57
CA VAL A 73 14.56 19.52 0.05
C VAL A 73 13.72 18.74 -0.97
N LEU A 74 12.49 18.38 -0.62
CA LEU A 74 11.61 17.58 -1.47
C LEU A 74 11.15 18.35 -2.73
N ALA A 75 11.05 19.68 -2.66
CA ALA A 75 10.72 20.52 -3.82
C ALA A 75 11.82 20.52 -4.90
N ARG A 76 13.07 20.19 -4.55
CA ARG A 76 14.19 20.10 -5.52
C ARG A 76 14.14 18.83 -6.38
N ARG A 77 13.33 17.84 -6.03
CA ARG A 77 13.17 16.62 -6.84
C ARG A 77 12.49 16.95 -8.15
N PRO A 78 13.08 16.63 -9.32
CA PRO A 78 12.42 16.85 -10.61
C PRO A 78 11.13 16.02 -10.72
N ALA A 79 10.26 16.37 -11.67
CA ALA A 79 9.14 15.51 -12.06
C ALA A 79 9.69 14.19 -12.66
N GLY A 80 9.00 13.07 -12.41
CA GLY A 80 9.41 11.76 -12.94
C GLY A 80 8.96 10.59 -12.08
N SER A 81 9.84 9.62 -11.88
CA SER A 81 9.55 8.39 -11.13
C SER A 81 8.97 8.67 -9.75
N ARG A 82 7.73 8.22 -9.52
CA ARG A 82 7.06 8.33 -8.20
C ARG A 82 7.75 7.46 -7.17
N ALA A 83 8.17 6.27 -7.57
CA ALA A 83 8.88 5.34 -6.71
C ALA A 83 10.20 5.93 -6.20
N ALA A 84 11.03 6.52 -7.09
CA ALA A 84 12.28 7.16 -6.70
C ALA A 84 12.04 8.40 -5.81
N ARG A 85 11.04 9.22 -6.13
CA ARG A 85 10.65 10.38 -5.32
C ARG A 85 10.19 9.94 -3.93
N SER A 86 9.43 8.85 -3.84
CA SER A 86 9.02 8.26 -2.56
C SER A 86 10.23 7.78 -1.75
N ALA A 87 11.18 7.09 -2.38
CA ALA A 87 12.37 6.60 -1.68
C ALA A 87 13.25 7.74 -1.13
N ILE A 88 13.41 8.84 -1.88
CA ILE A 88 14.11 10.04 -1.39
C ILE A 88 13.37 10.66 -0.20
N ASP A 89 12.04 10.72 -0.25
CA ASP A 89 11.21 11.24 0.85
C ASP A 89 11.34 10.36 2.10
N GLN A 90 11.29 9.04 1.95
CA GLN A 90 11.52 8.07 3.04
C GLN A 90 12.91 8.27 3.66
N ALA A 91 13.95 8.32 2.81
CA ALA A 91 15.33 8.50 3.26
C ALA A 91 15.53 9.83 4.01
N LEU A 92 14.86 10.90 3.56
CA LEU A 92 14.90 12.20 4.24
C LEU A 92 14.22 12.13 5.62
N HIS A 93 13.07 11.47 5.73
CA HIS A 93 12.37 11.29 7.01
C HIS A 93 13.15 10.39 7.98
N ASP A 94 13.83 9.37 7.46
CA ASP A 94 14.74 8.52 8.23
C ASP A 94 15.92 9.34 8.76
N LEU A 95 16.57 10.12 7.89
CA LEU A 95 17.66 11.01 8.26
C LEU A 95 17.23 12.04 9.31
N TRP A 96 16.06 12.65 9.11
CA TRP A 96 15.48 13.62 10.04
C TRP A 96 15.31 13.01 11.44
N GLY A 97 14.70 11.82 11.52
CA GLY A 97 14.52 11.11 12.78
C GLY A 97 15.83 10.70 13.44
N LYS A 98 16.81 10.21 12.65
CA LYS A 98 18.17 9.88 13.13
C LYS A 98 18.89 11.08 13.70
N LYS A 99 18.82 12.25 13.05
CA LYS A 99 19.42 13.51 13.56
C LYS A 99 18.80 13.97 14.88
N LEU A 100 17.51 13.70 15.08
CA LEU A 100 16.81 14.05 16.32
C LEU A 100 16.84 12.94 17.39
N GLY A 101 17.38 11.76 17.06
CA GLY A 101 17.39 10.61 17.96
C GLY A 101 15.99 10.09 18.29
N GLN A 102 15.00 10.28 17.40
CA GLN A 102 13.61 9.90 17.64
C GLN A 102 13.04 9.06 16.49
N PRO A 103 12.19 8.06 16.78
CA PRO A 103 11.47 7.32 15.74
C PRO A 103 10.47 8.25 15.05
N LEU A 104 10.24 7.99 13.75
CA LEU A 104 9.41 8.85 12.90
C LEU A 104 7.98 9.01 13.44
N TYR A 105 7.32 7.91 13.88
CA TYR A 105 5.95 8.02 14.43
C TYR A 105 5.87 9.02 15.58
N ARG A 106 6.94 9.12 16.41
CA ARG A 106 6.98 10.05 17.54
C ARG A 106 7.13 11.49 17.09
N LEU A 107 7.94 11.75 16.05
CA LEU A 107 8.07 13.08 15.44
C LEU A 107 6.75 13.53 14.79
N LEU A 108 5.94 12.59 14.33
CA LEU A 108 4.60 12.84 13.81
C LEU A 108 3.52 12.94 14.91
N GLY A 109 3.88 12.77 16.18
CA GLY A 109 2.94 12.84 17.32
C GLY A 109 1.99 11.64 17.40
N LEU A 110 2.38 10.47 16.87
CA LEU A 110 1.52 9.30 16.76
C LEU A 110 1.79 8.27 17.86
N ASN A 111 0.74 7.54 18.25
CA ASN A 111 0.82 6.48 19.25
C ASN A 111 1.08 5.11 18.58
N PRO A 112 2.24 4.47 18.81
CA PRO A 112 2.58 3.18 18.17
C PRO A 112 1.75 2.00 18.68
N ASN A 113 0.88 2.18 19.69
CA ASN A 113 0.02 1.11 20.21
C ASN A 113 -1.36 1.08 19.54
N THR A 114 -1.64 1.95 18.59
CA THR A 114 -2.95 2.05 17.92
C THR A 114 -2.93 1.56 16.47
N LEU A 115 -1.98 0.70 16.11
CA LEU A 115 -1.91 0.13 14.77
C LEU A 115 -3.08 -0.83 14.52
N PRO A 116 -3.75 -0.75 13.36
CA PRO A 116 -4.71 -1.77 12.96
C PRO A 116 -4.01 -3.10 12.68
N LEU A 117 -4.76 -4.20 12.77
CA LEU A 117 -4.28 -5.51 12.33
C LEU A 117 -3.98 -5.47 10.83
N THR A 118 -2.85 -6.05 10.41
CA THR A 118 -2.59 -6.20 8.97
C THR A 118 -3.38 -7.36 8.38
N SER A 119 -3.85 -7.19 7.15
CA SER A 119 -4.35 -8.31 6.36
C SER A 119 -3.19 -9.20 5.89
N PHE A 120 -3.55 -10.43 5.49
CA PHE A 120 -2.70 -11.30 4.70
C PHE A 120 -3.32 -11.43 3.30
N THR A 121 -2.52 -11.17 2.26
CA THR A 121 -3.01 -11.17 0.88
C THR A 121 -2.88 -12.55 0.26
N ILE A 122 -4.00 -13.06 -0.26
CA ILE A 122 -4.05 -14.27 -1.08
C ILE A 122 -4.10 -13.84 -2.56
N GLY A 123 -3.03 -14.20 -3.30
CA GLY A 123 -2.95 -13.98 -4.74
C GLY A 123 -3.93 -14.87 -5.51
N MET A 124 -4.24 -14.48 -6.74
CA MET A 124 -5.19 -15.22 -7.60
C MET A 124 -4.69 -16.63 -7.92
N ASP A 125 -5.55 -17.61 -7.73
CA ASP A 125 -5.36 -19.02 -8.11
C ASP A 125 -6.73 -19.70 -8.26
N GLU A 126 -6.76 -21.03 -8.40
CA GLU A 126 -8.01 -21.79 -8.37
C GLU A 126 -8.70 -21.66 -6.99
N PRO A 127 -10.05 -21.64 -6.93
CA PRO A 127 -10.79 -21.41 -5.70
C PRO A 127 -10.38 -22.31 -4.53
N GLU A 128 -10.14 -23.60 -4.81
CA GLU A 128 -9.75 -24.59 -3.81
C GLU A 128 -8.34 -24.32 -3.25
N VAL A 129 -7.42 -23.87 -4.11
CA VAL A 129 -6.04 -23.50 -3.72
C VAL A 129 -6.06 -22.28 -2.80
N MET A 130 -6.84 -21.26 -3.18
CA MET A 130 -7.00 -20.04 -2.37
C MET A 130 -7.69 -20.33 -1.04
N ALA A 131 -8.70 -21.18 -1.01
CA ALA A 131 -9.37 -21.62 0.22
C ALA A 131 -8.42 -22.37 1.16
N GLU A 132 -7.55 -23.23 0.63
CA GLU A 132 -6.55 -23.92 1.41
C GLU A 132 -5.47 -22.96 1.97
N GLN A 133 -5.07 -21.96 1.20
CA GLN A 133 -4.18 -20.90 1.69
C GLN A 133 -4.85 -20.10 2.82
N ALA A 134 -6.11 -19.74 2.67
CA ALA A 134 -6.88 -19.03 3.71
C ALA A 134 -6.94 -19.83 5.02
N ARG A 135 -7.16 -21.14 4.94
CA ARG A 135 -7.19 -22.03 6.10
C ARG A 135 -5.83 -22.12 6.79
N LYS A 136 -4.74 -22.22 6.00
CA LYS A 136 -3.37 -22.39 6.51
C LYS A 136 -2.79 -21.12 7.12
N THR A 137 -3.15 -19.95 6.62
CA THR A 137 -2.53 -18.69 7.10
C THR A 137 -2.91 -18.37 8.54
N GLY A 138 -4.14 -18.71 8.98
CA GLY A 138 -4.62 -18.41 10.34
C GLY A 138 -4.76 -16.91 10.64
N TYR A 139 -4.66 -16.03 9.64
CA TYR A 139 -4.81 -14.59 9.83
C TYR A 139 -6.29 -14.21 10.08
N PRO A 140 -6.54 -13.30 11.03
CA PRO A 140 -7.90 -12.84 11.33
C PRO A 140 -8.47 -11.89 10.26
N VAL A 141 -7.63 -11.37 9.37
CA VAL A 141 -8.01 -10.48 8.26
C VAL A 141 -7.33 -10.99 7.00
N ILE A 142 -8.11 -11.28 5.96
CA ILE A 142 -7.63 -11.79 4.68
C ILE A 142 -8.06 -10.84 3.56
N LYS A 143 -7.10 -10.44 2.74
CA LYS A 143 -7.34 -9.71 1.49
C LYS A 143 -7.26 -10.69 0.32
N ILE A 144 -8.31 -10.73 -0.49
CA ILE A 144 -8.48 -11.68 -1.59
C ILE A 144 -8.31 -10.93 -2.91
N LYS A 145 -7.34 -11.34 -3.72
CA LYS A 145 -7.21 -10.83 -5.09
C LYS A 145 -8.23 -11.49 -5.98
N ILE A 146 -9.04 -10.68 -6.66
CA ILE A 146 -10.10 -11.08 -7.59
C ILE A 146 -10.00 -10.27 -8.89
N GLY A 147 -10.90 -10.46 -9.84
CA GLY A 147 -10.88 -9.81 -11.15
C GLY A 147 -10.89 -10.82 -12.30
N SER A 148 -11.49 -11.97 -12.07
CA SER A 148 -11.69 -13.06 -13.04
C SER A 148 -13.18 -13.40 -13.19
N ASP A 149 -13.47 -14.40 -13.99
CA ASP A 149 -14.81 -15.00 -14.11
C ASP A 149 -15.15 -15.96 -12.95
N LYS A 150 -14.17 -16.28 -12.07
CA LYS A 150 -14.31 -17.19 -10.92
C LYS A 150 -14.51 -16.44 -9.59
N ASP A 151 -14.65 -15.12 -9.58
CA ASP A 151 -14.60 -14.29 -8.38
C ASP A 151 -15.58 -14.75 -7.29
N GLU A 152 -16.84 -15.05 -7.64
CA GLU A 152 -17.84 -15.53 -6.68
C GLU A 152 -17.46 -16.91 -6.10
N ALA A 153 -16.98 -17.83 -6.95
CA ALA A 153 -16.52 -19.14 -6.50
C ALA A 153 -15.31 -19.04 -5.56
N ILE A 154 -14.37 -18.13 -5.86
CA ILE A 154 -13.20 -17.84 -5.01
C ILE A 154 -13.65 -17.38 -3.63
N VAL A 155 -14.49 -16.35 -3.56
CA VAL A 155 -14.94 -15.78 -2.28
C VAL A 155 -15.75 -16.79 -1.48
N SER A 156 -16.65 -17.53 -2.13
CA SER A 156 -17.44 -18.60 -1.52
C SER A 156 -16.55 -19.70 -0.93
N SER A 157 -15.57 -20.18 -1.69
CA SER A 157 -14.66 -21.24 -1.23
C SER A 157 -13.80 -20.78 -0.04
N ILE A 158 -13.31 -19.54 -0.06
CA ILE A 158 -12.55 -18.96 1.04
C ILE A 158 -13.44 -18.78 2.27
N ARG A 159 -14.67 -18.25 2.10
CA ARG A 159 -15.61 -18.09 3.24
C ARG A 159 -15.90 -19.41 3.93
N ASN A 160 -16.08 -20.48 3.18
CA ASN A 160 -16.29 -21.82 3.73
C ASN A 160 -15.06 -22.39 4.44
N ALA A 161 -13.86 -21.84 4.18
CA ALA A 161 -12.60 -22.31 4.75
C ALA A 161 -12.15 -21.56 6.01
N THR A 162 -12.71 -20.37 6.30
CA THR A 162 -12.25 -19.52 7.41
C THR A 162 -13.34 -18.56 7.90
N ASP A 163 -13.31 -18.22 9.20
CA ASP A 163 -14.14 -17.17 9.82
C ASP A 163 -13.45 -15.79 9.83
N ALA A 164 -12.30 -15.65 9.18
CA ALA A 164 -11.58 -14.39 9.09
C ALA A 164 -12.44 -13.27 8.47
N ARG A 165 -12.12 -12.03 8.82
CA ARG A 165 -12.64 -10.85 8.14
C ARG A 165 -12.11 -10.84 6.70
N LEU A 166 -12.99 -10.70 5.71
CA LEU A 166 -12.62 -10.76 4.31
C LEU A 166 -12.74 -9.38 3.64
N MET A 167 -11.70 -9.03 2.90
CA MET A 167 -11.66 -7.88 2.00
C MET A 167 -11.36 -8.39 0.61
N VAL A 168 -11.94 -7.79 -0.42
CA VAL A 168 -11.62 -8.14 -1.81
C VAL A 168 -10.99 -6.97 -2.55
N ASP A 169 -10.03 -7.27 -3.43
CA ASP A 169 -9.39 -6.30 -4.29
C ASP A 169 -9.49 -6.77 -5.75
N ALA A 170 -10.28 -6.05 -6.52
CA ALA A 170 -10.54 -6.34 -7.93
C ALA A 170 -9.45 -5.76 -8.86
N ASN A 171 -8.50 -4.98 -8.36
CA ASN A 171 -7.40 -4.37 -9.11
C ASN A 171 -7.85 -3.75 -10.44
N ALA A 172 -8.93 -2.97 -10.42
CA ALA A 172 -9.55 -2.34 -11.59
C ALA A 172 -10.07 -3.34 -12.67
N GLY A 173 -10.31 -4.58 -12.28
CA GLY A 173 -10.64 -5.67 -13.20
C GLY A 173 -12.10 -5.68 -13.67
N TRP A 174 -13.01 -4.90 -13.07
CA TRP A 174 -14.42 -4.90 -13.44
C TRP A 174 -14.84 -3.67 -14.25
N GLY A 175 -15.73 -3.89 -15.23
CA GLY A 175 -16.53 -2.81 -15.80
C GLY A 175 -17.70 -2.45 -14.87
N ARG A 176 -18.36 -1.29 -15.11
CA ARG A 176 -19.46 -0.77 -14.27
C ARG A 176 -20.56 -1.81 -14.04
N GLU A 177 -21.08 -2.40 -15.12
CA GLU A 177 -22.16 -3.40 -15.08
C GLU A 177 -21.72 -4.69 -14.37
N GLN A 178 -20.47 -5.08 -14.50
CA GLN A 178 -19.93 -6.24 -13.80
C GLN A 178 -19.82 -5.95 -12.30
N ALA A 179 -19.28 -4.81 -11.91
CA ALA A 179 -19.20 -4.39 -10.51
C ALA A 179 -20.60 -4.37 -9.87
N LEU A 180 -21.59 -3.79 -10.57
CA LEU A 180 -22.98 -3.72 -10.08
C LEU A 180 -23.62 -5.10 -9.92
N ARG A 181 -23.26 -6.10 -10.74
CA ARG A 181 -23.74 -7.47 -10.59
C ARG A 181 -23.01 -8.25 -9.51
N MET A 182 -21.67 -8.05 -9.41
CA MET A 182 -20.84 -8.85 -8.51
C MET A 182 -20.95 -8.40 -7.06
N ILE A 183 -20.90 -7.10 -6.78
CA ILE A 183 -20.87 -6.58 -5.41
C ILE A 183 -22.04 -7.08 -4.57
N PRO A 184 -23.31 -7.02 -5.01
CA PRO A 184 -24.44 -7.54 -4.21
C PRO A 184 -24.30 -9.02 -3.85
N ARG A 185 -23.81 -9.85 -4.77
CA ARG A 185 -23.59 -11.29 -4.54
C ARG A 185 -22.48 -11.55 -3.51
N LEU A 186 -21.41 -10.74 -3.56
CA LEU A 186 -20.28 -10.90 -2.67
C LEU A 186 -20.57 -10.44 -1.24
N VAL A 187 -21.53 -9.50 -1.05
CA VAL A 187 -21.95 -9.03 0.28
C VAL A 187 -22.48 -10.17 1.16
N ASP A 188 -23.18 -11.14 0.58
CA ASP A 188 -23.74 -12.29 1.31
C ASP A 188 -22.66 -13.16 1.97
N TYR A 189 -21.42 -13.08 1.51
CA TYR A 189 -20.27 -13.76 2.11
C TYR A 189 -19.63 -12.98 3.27
N GLY A 190 -20.21 -11.86 3.70
CA GLY A 190 -19.74 -11.08 4.85
C GLY A 190 -18.44 -10.32 4.59
N LEU A 191 -18.30 -9.72 3.41
CA LEU A 191 -17.16 -8.87 3.10
C LEU A 191 -17.19 -7.56 3.88
N GLU A 192 -16.01 -7.08 4.30
CA GLU A 192 -15.88 -5.77 4.96
C GLU A 192 -15.83 -4.61 3.98
N LEU A 193 -15.22 -4.81 2.82
CA LEU A 193 -15.06 -3.78 1.78
C LEU A 193 -14.71 -4.41 0.42
N VAL A 194 -14.90 -3.60 -0.62
CA VAL A 194 -14.43 -3.87 -1.99
C VAL A 194 -13.44 -2.80 -2.40
N GLU A 195 -12.22 -3.21 -2.74
CA GLU A 195 -11.15 -2.34 -3.19
C GLU A 195 -11.09 -2.31 -4.72
N GLN A 196 -10.92 -1.10 -5.26
CA GLN A 196 -10.69 -0.78 -6.69
C GLN A 196 -11.53 -1.62 -7.66
N PRO A 197 -12.87 -1.57 -7.58
CA PRO A 197 -13.70 -2.35 -8.51
C PRO A 197 -13.58 -1.88 -9.96
N LEU A 198 -13.45 -0.58 -10.19
CA LEU A 198 -13.53 0.05 -11.51
C LEU A 198 -12.16 0.47 -12.05
N ALA A 199 -12.11 0.64 -13.37
CA ALA A 199 -10.94 1.13 -14.08
C ALA A 199 -10.44 2.48 -13.50
N VAL A 200 -9.11 2.67 -13.45
CA VAL A 200 -8.44 3.82 -12.83
C VAL A 200 -8.95 5.19 -13.32
N LYS A 201 -9.30 5.29 -14.60
CA LYS A 201 -9.75 6.55 -15.20
C LYS A 201 -11.26 6.80 -15.06
N ASP A 202 -12.02 5.82 -14.56
CA ASP A 202 -13.47 5.87 -14.50
C ASP A 202 -14.00 6.52 -13.21
N VAL A 203 -13.64 7.78 -12.98
CA VAL A 203 -14.06 8.54 -11.81
C VAL A 203 -15.58 8.69 -11.76
N GLU A 204 -16.24 8.97 -12.89
CA GLU A 204 -17.69 9.09 -12.97
C GLU A 204 -18.40 7.75 -12.66
N GLY A 205 -17.74 6.64 -12.99
CA GLY A 205 -18.23 5.31 -12.67
C GLY A 205 -18.36 5.05 -11.18
N TYR A 206 -17.49 5.63 -10.34
CA TYR A 206 -17.61 5.52 -8.88
C TYR A 206 -18.87 6.22 -8.35
N PHE A 207 -19.19 7.43 -8.84
CA PHE A 207 -20.42 8.13 -8.48
C PHE A 207 -21.66 7.34 -8.92
N TRP A 208 -21.62 6.85 -10.17
CA TRP A 208 -22.70 6.01 -10.71
C TRP A 208 -22.86 4.71 -9.90
N LEU A 209 -21.76 3.98 -9.63
CA LEU A 209 -21.80 2.73 -8.88
C LEU A 209 -22.35 2.93 -7.47
N LYS A 210 -21.92 3.98 -6.78
CA LYS A 210 -22.42 4.34 -5.44
C LYS A 210 -23.94 4.55 -5.43
N GLU A 211 -24.47 5.29 -6.41
CA GLU A 211 -25.90 5.54 -6.53
C GLU A 211 -26.68 4.26 -6.86
N GLN A 212 -26.17 3.41 -7.76
CA GLN A 212 -26.80 2.14 -8.11
C GLN A 212 -26.84 1.18 -6.91
N LEU A 213 -25.74 1.01 -6.18
CA LEU A 213 -25.70 0.17 -4.99
C LEU A 213 -26.66 0.68 -3.91
N ARG A 214 -26.71 2.00 -3.70
CA ARG A 214 -27.64 2.62 -2.78
C ARG A 214 -29.11 2.35 -3.15
N SER A 215 -29.46 2.44 -4.44
CA SER A 215 -30.81 2.18 -4.93
C SER A 215 -31.24 0.71 -4.72
N GLN A 216 -30.28 -0.21 -4.67
CA GLN A 216 -30.48 -1.62 -4.38
C GLN A 216 -30.37 -1.95 -2.88
N HIS A 217 -30.21 -0.96 -2.01
CA HIS A 217 -29.99 -1.12 -0.56
C HIS A 217 -28.74 -1.95 -0.21
N VAL A 218 -27.75 -1.98 -1.11
CA VAL A 218 -26.48 -2.64 -0.87
C VAL A 218 -25.53 -1.67 -0.16
N ASN A 219 -25.16 -2.01 1.07
CA ASN A 219 -24.30 -1.19 1.91
C ASN A 219 -22.98 -1.91 2.16
N ILE A 220 -21.99 -1.67 1.30
CA ILE A 220 -20.63 -2.14 1.45
C ILE A 220 -19.65 -1.00 1.14
N PRO A 221 -18.61 -0.79 1.96
CA PRO A 221 -17.62 0.23 1.70
C PRO A 221 -16.84 -0.03 0.41
N ILE A 222 -16.77 0.97 -0.46
CA ILE A 222 -15.95 0.96 -1.68
C ILE A 222 -14.69 1.78 -1.44
N PHE A 223 -13.54 1.17 -1.66
CA PHE A 223 -12.23 1.79 -1.53
C PHE A 223 -11.57 1.99 -2.89
N ALA A 224 -10.89 3.12 -3.07
CA ALA A 224 -10.09 3.40 -4.26
C ALA A 224 -8.59 3.26 -3.95
N ASP A 225 -7.87 2.45 -4.74
CA ASP A 225 -6.42 2.27 -4.69
C ASP A 225 -5.74 2.97 -5.88
N GLU A 226 -5.75 2.36 -7.06
CA GLU A 226 -5.02 2.84 -8.22
C GLU A 226 -5.53 4.19 -8.74
N THR A 227 -6.78 4.50 -8.47
CA THR A 227 -7.41 5.79 -8.85
C THR A 227 -6.89 6.96 -8.02
N VAL A 228 -6.40 6.71 -6.79
CA VAL A 228 -5.89 7.76 -5.89
C VAL A 228 -4.38 7.67 -5.74
N LYS A 229 -3.67 8.70 -6.19
CA LYS A 229 -2.20 8.82 -6.15
C LYS A 229 -1.73 10.06 -5.39
N ASN A 230 -2.63 10.97 -5.05
CA ASN A 230 -2.36 12.19 -4.31
C ASN A 230 -3.63 12.72 -3.64
N SER A 231 -3.49 13.73 -2.81
CA SER A 231 -4.58 14.37 -2.07
C SER A 231 -5.67 15.00 -2.97
N HIS A 232 -5.30 15.51 -4.16
CA HIS A 232 -6.28 16.02 -5.13
C HIS A 232 -7.19 14.90 -5.68
N ASN A 233 -6.65 13.69 -5.91
CA ASN A 233 -7.46 12.55 -6.33
C ASN A 233 -8.43 12.12 -5.22
N VAL A 234 -8.01 12.17 -3.95
CA VAL A 234 -8.86 11.89 -2.79
C VAL A 234 -10.05 12.85 -2.75
N ALA A 235 -9.80 14.16 -2.78
CA ALA A 235 -10.85 15.19 -2.78
C ALA A 235 -11.82 15.04 -3.96
N ARG A 236 -11.31 14.67 -5.14
CA ARG A 236 -12.12 14.50 -6.36
C ARG A 236 -13.11 13.34 -6.27
N LEU A 237 -12.85 12.34 -5.44
CA LEU A 237 -13.71 11.17 -5.24
C LEU A 237 -14.63 11.31 -4.00
N ALA A 238 -14.60 12.45 -3.33
CA ALA A 238 -15.45 12.69 -2.17
C ALA A 238 -16.93 12.48 -2.50
N GLY A 239 -17.61 11.67 -1.69
CA GLY A 239 -19.01 11.28 -1.88
C GLY A 239 -19.24 10.10 -2.82
N ALA A 240 -18.24 9.66 -3.60
CA ALA A 240 -18.34 8.52 -4.50
C ALA A 240 -17.77 7.23 -3.90
N ILE A 241 -16.85 7.34 -2.94
CA ILE A 241 -16.19 6.22 -2.26
C ILE A 241 -16.28 6.38 -0.75
N ASP A 242 -16.09 5.29 -0.03
CA ASP A 242 -16.12 5.23 1.43
C ASP A 242 -14.72 5.23 2.05
N GLY A 243 -13.71 4.96 1.26
CA GLY A 243 -12.34 4.94 1.72
C GLY A 243 -11.29 4.97 0.61
N VAL A 244 -10.05 5.20 1.03
CA VAL A 244 -8.89 5.27 0.14
C VAL A 244 -7.81 4.31 0.62
N VAL A 245 -7.08 3.71 -0.33
CA VAL A 245 -5.85 2.99 -0.03
C VAL A 245 -4.68 3.93 -0.25
N VAL A 246 -3.90 4.16 0.79
CA VAL A 246 -2.69 4.99 0.74
C VAL A 246 -1.48 4.08 0.68
N LYS A 247 -0.63 4.27 -0.33
CA LYS A 247 0.67 3.60 -0.46
C LYS A 247 1.73 4.66 -0.71
N ILE A 248 2.72 4.75 0.16
CA ILE A 248 3.72 5.82 0.11
C ILE A 248 4.46 5.87 -1.23
N MET A 249 4.70 4.71 -1.85
CA MET A 249 5.38 4.63 -3.14
C MET A 249 4.59 5.34 -4.26
N LYS A 250 3.28 5.06 -4.39
CA LYS A 250 2.47 5.69 -5.45
C LYS A 250 2.15 7.15 -5.18
N SER A 251 2.24 7.60 -3.91
CA SER A 251 1.99 8.98 -3.48
C SER A 251 3.27 9.84 -3.39
N GLU A 252 4.40 9.35 -3.92
CA GLU A 252 5.65 10.09 -3.94
C GLU A 252 6.27 10.34 -2.56
N GLY A 253 5.84 9.59 -1.53
CA GLY A 253 6.43 9.59 -0.20
C GLY A 253 5.47 9.85 0.95
N ILE A 254 6.05 9.98 2.12
CA ILE A 254 5.37 10.14 3.42
C ILE A 254 4.63 11.48 3.49
N ARG A 255 5.23 12.57 2.95
CA ARG A 255 4.63 13.92 3.00
C ARG A 255 3.29 13.97 2.26
N GLU A 256 3.22 13.42 1.05
CA GLU A 256 1.96 13.38 0.29
C GLU A 256 0.99 12.34 0.86
N ALA A 257 1.47 11.21 1.36
CA ALA A 257 0.63 10.24 2.06
C ALA A 257 -0.09 10.87 3.26
N LEU A 258 0.59 11.68 4.06
CA LEU A 258 -0.03 12.46 5.15
C LEU A 258 -1.11 13.41 4.64
N ARG A 259 -0.86 14.14 3.52
CA ARG A 259 -1.88 15.01 2.91
C ARG A 259 -3.09 14.20 2.45
N MET A 260 -2.88 13.03 1.83
CA MET A 260 -3.97 12.13 1.45
C MET A 260 -4.80 11.68 2.64
N ILE A 261 -4.15 11.25 3.73
CA ILE A 261 -4.79 10.83 4.97
C ILE A 261 -5.65 11.95 5.57
N HIS A 262 -5.08 13.15 5.71
CA HIS A 262 -5.83 14.29 6.25
C HIS A 262 -6.97 14.74 5.34
N THR A 263 -6.77 14.71 4.02
CA THR A 263 -7.85 14.99 3.05
C THR A 263 -8.96 13.97 3.16
N ALA A 264 -8.64 12.66 3.23
CA ALA A 264 -9.64 11.60 3.40
C ALA A 264 -10.45 11.79 4.70
N ARG A 265 -9.78 12.09 5.81
CA ARG A 265 -10.45 12.38 7.09
C ARG A 265 -11.37 13.60 7.02
N ALA A 266 -10.95 14.66 6.33
CA ALA A 266 -11.78 15.85 6.14
C ALA A 266 -13.06 15.60 5.31
N HIS A 267 -13.11 14.49 4.60
CA HIS A 267 -14.28 14.02 3.82
C HIS A 267 -14.95 12.76 4.40
N ASP A 268 -14.72 12.47 5.69
CA ASP A 268 -15.29 11.31 6.41
C ASP A 268 -14.99 9.96 5.78
N MET A 269 -13.90 9.86 5.00
CA MET A 269 -13.47 8.61 4.39
C MET A 269 -12.62 7.78 5.35
N LYS A 270 -12.75 6.48 5.26
CA LYS A 270 -11.84 5.51 5.89
C LYS A 270 -10.52 5.42 5.12
N ILE A 271 -9.48 4.97 5.81
CA ILE A 271 -8.13 4.89 5.26
C ILE A 271 -7.59 3.48 5.47
N MET A 272 -7.16 2.85 4.38
CA MET A 272 -6.32 1.66 4.41
C MET A 272 -4.89 2.06 4.05
N LEU A 273 -3.94 1.70 4.88
CA LEU A 273 -2.53 1.82 4.56
C LEU A 273 -2.06 0.54 3.89
N GLY A 274 -1.65 0.63 2.64
CA GLY A 274 -1.16 -0.50 1.87
C GLY A 274 0.32 -0.40 1.54
N CYS A 275 0.87 -1.49 1.02
CA CYS A 275 2.21 -1.57 0.47
C CYS A 275 2.20 -2.22 -0.92
N PHE A 276 3.36 -2.26 -1.55
CA PHE A 276 3.67 -3.22 -2.62
C PHE A 276 4.48 -4.37 -2.03
N ILE A 277 5.01 -5.24 -2.89
CA ILE A 277 6.01 -6.20 -2.44
C ILE A 277 7.31 -5.44 -2.28
N GLU A 278 7.59 -5.05 -1.05
CA GLU A 278 8.70 -4.23 -0.59
C GLU A 278 9.43 -4.96 0.55
N SER A 279 10.69 -4.61 0.78
CA SER A 279 11.43 -5.09 1.96
C SER A 279 10.94 -4.40 3.24
N SER A 280 11.53 -4.79 4.35
CA SER A 280 11.30 -4.12 5.63
C SER A 280 11.56 -2.61 5.59
N VAL A 281 12.34 -2.07 4.63
CA VAL A 281 12.57 -0.62 4.50
C VAL A 281 11.29 0.10 4.10
N GLY A 282 10.73 -0.22 2.94
CA GLY A 282 9.54 0.46 2.41
C GLY A 282 8.32 0.25 3.29
N VAL A 283 8.11 -1.00 3.76
CA VAL A 283 6.93 -1.32 4.58
C VAL A 283 7.02 -0.69 5.97
N THR A 284 8.21 -0.62 6.60
CA THR A 284 8.35 0.07 7.89
C THR A 284 8.13 1.58 7.72
N ALA A 285 8.63 2.18 6.64
CA ALA A 285 8.39 3.60 6.35
C ALA A 285 6.88 3.89 6.26
N ALA A 286 6.11 3.04 5.58
CA ALA A 286 4.66 3.15 5.54
C ALA A 286 4.05 2.95 6.93
N ALA A 287 4.47 1.92 7.67
CA ALA A 287 3.89 1.53 8.95
C ALA A 287 3.92 2.63 10.01
N HIS A 288 4.86 3.59 9.93
CA HIS A 288 4.87 4.76 10.80
C HIS A 288 3.60 5.62 10.69
N LEU A 289 2.85 5.51 9.58
CA LEU A 289 1.57 6.20 9.37
C LEU A 289 0.36 5.35 9.80
N ALA A 290 0.54 4.07 10.11
CA ALA A 290 -0.55 3.16 10.44
C ALA A 290 -1.43 3.62 11.63
N PRO A 291 -0.92 4.31 12.66
CA PRO A 291 -1.77 4.85 13.72
C PRO A 291 -2.84 5.85 13.27
N LEU A 292 -2.73 6.40 12.05
CA LEU A 292 -3.71 7.31 11.46
C LEU A 292 -4.79 6.58 10.64
N CYS A 293 -4.65 5.27 10.44
CA CYS A 293 -5.43 4.48 9.48
C CYS A 293 -6.41 3.53 10.17
N ASP A 294 -7.48 3.17 9.46
CA ASP A 294 -8.51 2.23 9.95
C ASP A 294 -8.15 0.78 9.61
N TYR A 295 -7.40 0.58 8.54
CA TYR A 295 -6.98 -0.73 8.03
C TYR A 295 -5.49 -0.71 7.68
N ALA A 296 -4.84 -1.87 7.77
CA ALA A 296 -3.49 -2.09 7.29
C ALA A 296 -3.45 -3.30 6.35
N ASP A 297 -2.68 -3.15 5.26
CA ASP A 297 -2.37 -4.17 4.27
C ASP A 297 -0.85 -4.08 4.02
N LEU A 298 -0.08 -4.51 5.04
CA LEU A 298 1.36 -4.30 5.16
C LEU A 298 2.12 -5.63 5.21
N ASP A 299 1.71 -6.60 4.43
CA ASP A 299 2.23 -7.96 4.41
C ASP A 299 3.40 -8.18 3.42
N GLY A 300 3.87 -7.14 2.74
CA GLY A 300 4.95 -7.25 1.74
C GLY A 300 6.15 -8.09 2.19
N PRO A 301 6.78 -7.83 3.37
CA PRO A 301 7.90 -8.62 3.87
C PRO A 301 7.55 -10.08 4.17
N LEU A 302 6.29 -10.39 4.45
CA LEU A 302 5.85 -11.76 4.69
C LEU A 302 5.83 -12.62 3.42
N LEU A 303 5.76 -11.98 2.26
CA LEU A 303 5.69 -12.64 0.95
C LEU A 303 7.07 -12.95 0.36
N ILE A 304 8.15 -12.38 0.90
CA ILE A 304 9.52 -12.54 0.42
C ILE A 304 10.34 -13.46 1.33
N ARG A 305 11.39 -14.10 0.77
CA ARG A 305 12.26 -15.05 1.49
C ARG A 305 13.65 -14.50 1.81
N ASN A 306 14.05 -13.39 1.19
CA ASN A 306 15.40 -12.86 1.24
C ASN A 306 15.45 -11.38 1.63
N ASP A 307 14.63 -10.95 2.59
CA ASP A 307 14.69 -9.59 3.11
C ASP A 307 16.04 -9.35 3.80
N PRO A 308 16.88 -8.42 3.29
CA PRO A 308 18.17 -8.14 3.92
C PRO A 308 18.05 -7.12 5.07
N PHE A 309 16.84 -6.74 5.44
CA PHE A 309 16.58 -5.73 6.47
C PHE A 309 15.61 -6.26 7.53
N ARG A 310 15.63 -5.62 8.68
CA ARG A 310 14.64 -5.79 9.75
C ARG A 310 14.09 -4.44 10.18
N GLY A 311 12.81 -4.38 10.48
CA GLY A 311 12.12 -3.15 10.91
C GLY A 311 10.81 -3.48 11.58
N LEU A 312 9.68 -3.26 10.87
CA LEU A 312 8.35 -3.67 11.33
C LEU A 312 8.34 -5.15 11.73
N THR A 313 7.81 -5.46 12.91
CA THR A 313 7.68 -6.85 13.38
C THR A 313 6.22 -7.29 13.38
N TYR A 314 6.03 -8.60 13.22
CA TYR A 314 4.74 -9.25 13.09
C TYR A 314 4.57 -10.32 14.17
N ASP A 315 3.50 -10.19 14.96
CA ASP A 315 2.99 -11.28 15.82
C ASP A 315 1.61 -11.68 15.25
N GLY A 316 1.60 -12.66 14.35
CA GLY A 316 0.47 -12.90 13.48
C GLY A 316 0.10 -11.63 12.70
N ALA A 317 -1.14 -11.15 12.84
CA ALA A 317 -1.61 -9.92 12.22
C ALA A 317 -1.26 -8.64 13.01
N ARG A 318 -0.72 -8.75 14.23
CA ARG A 318 -0.34 -7.60 15.06
C ARG A 318 0.99 -7.03 14.58
N LEU A 319 1.01 -5.72 14.39
CA LEU A 319 2.17 -4.96 13.95
C LEU A 319 2.83 -4.26 15.14
N SER A 320 4.17 -4.24 15.17
CA SER A 320 4.92 -3.44 16.13
C SER A 320 6.01 -2.64 15.43
N LEU A 321 6.00 -1.32 15.63
CA LEU A 321 7.00 -0.40 15.09
C LEU A 321 8.32 -0.51 15.87
N PRO A 322 9.47 -0.39 15.19
CA PRO A 322 10.76 -0.34 15.85
C PRO A 322 10.88 0.95 16.68
N ALA A 323 11.57 0.85 17.83
CA ALA A 323 11.80 1.99 18.73
C ALA A 323 13.02 2.84 18.36
N GLY A 324 13.81 2.41 17.36
CA GLY A 324 15.01 3.11 16.92
C GLY A 324 14.70 4.43 16.22
N PRO A 325 15.68 5.36 16.14
CA PRO A 325 15.50 6.66 15.49
C PRO A 325 15.27 6.53 13.99
N GLY A 326 14.60 7.51 13.41
CA GLY A 326 14.21 7.49 11.99
C GLY A 326 13.15 6.44 11.72
N LEU A 327 13.35 5.61 10.70
CA LEU A 327 12.50 4.46 10.42
C LEU A 327 12.78 3.29 11.37
N GLY A 328 13.90 3.30 12.09
CA GLY A 328 14.30 2.22 12.97
C GLY A 328 14.64 0.91 12.22
N VAL A 329 14.92 1.00 10.93
CA VAL A 329 15.30 -0.14 10.08
C VAL A 329 16.79 -0.37 10.17
N GLU A 330 17.18 -1.64 10.27
CA GLU A 330 18.57 -2.08 10.30
C GLU A 330 18.82 -3.13 9.20
N ARG A 331 20.04 -3.19 8.70
CA ARG A 331 20.48 -4.27 7.81
C ARG A 331 20.83 -5.51 8.66
N ASN A 332 20.42 -6.69 8.21
CA ASN A 332 20.72 -7.99 8.85
C ASN A 332 22.20 -8.36 8.74
#